data_4da2ec7cd23ac76a4f4e3267dbf43b47
#
_entry.id   4da2ec7cd23ac76a4f4e3267dbf43b47
#
_cell.length_a   1.000
_cell.length_b   1.000
_cell.length_c   1.000
_cell.angle_alpha   90.00
_cell.angle_beta   90.00
_cell.angle_gamma   90.00
#
_symmetry.space_group_name_H-M   'P 1'
#
loop_
_entity.id
_entity.type
_entity.pdbx_description
1 polymer ?
#
loop_
_entity_poly.entity_id
_entity_poly.type
_entity_poly.pdbx_seq_one_letter_code
_entity_poly.pdbx_strand_id
1 'polypeptide(L)'
;DPDEMMFHMNNDLFLTKTSGMFVTSIIGNYNLTSGEISWVNAGHQPALVRDKNGNFEEYESKSPPLGVIVQKAKSSYSINRINLNSNRLYAFTDGLSESLDENNEEIGIEGSKKVINNNFSNNINDELDNHTVLIIREDPII
;
A
#
# COMPACT_ATOMS: atom_id res chain seq x y z
N ASP A 1 4.49 15.18 6.99
CA ASP A 1 4.63 13.75 7.29
C ASP A 1 3.35 13.00 6.91
N PRO A 2 3.43 11.70 6.52
CA PRO A 2 2.25 10.96 6.07
C PRO A 2 1.18 10.77 7.15
N ASP A 3 1.55 10.68 8.42
CA ASP A 3 0.62 10.63 9.56
C ASP A 3 -0.21 11.92 9.70
N GLU A 4 0.42 13.06 9.53
CA GLU A 4 -0.24 14.36 9.59
C GLU A 4 -1.22 14.56 8.43
N MET A 5 -0.80 14.20 7.20
CA MET A 5 -1.69 14.23 6.03
C MET A 5 -2.91 13.31 6.24
N MET A 6 -2.67 12.08 6.70
CA MET A 6 -3.73 11.11 6.94
C MET A 6 -4.71 11.60 8.02
N PHE A 7 -4.19 12.23 9.07
CA PHE A 7 -4.99 12.81 10.14
C PHE A 7 -5.93 13.91 9.64
N HIS A 8 -5.42 14.86 8.86
CA HIS A 8 -6.24 15.95 8.31
C HIS A 8 -7.27 15.41 7.31
N MET A 9 -6.86 14.55 6.38
CA MET A 9 -7.77 13.93 5.41
C MET A 9 -8.90 13.16 6.08
N ASN A 10 -8.60 12.39 7.14
CA ASN A 10 -9.61 11.66 7.89
C ASN A 10 -10.67 12.58 8.48
N ASN A 11 -10.22 13.63 9.15
CA ASN A 11 -11.12 14.52 9.87
C ASN A 11 -11.96 15.37 8.90
N ASP A 12 -11.36 15.85 7.82
CA ASP A 12 -12.08 16.57 6.77
C ASP A 12 -13.12 15.67 6.09
N LEU A 13 -12.74 14.44 5.76
CA LEU A 13 -13.67 13.47 5.17
C LEU A 13 -14.81 13.12 6.14
N PHE A 14 -14.52 12.93 7.43
CA PHE A 14 -15.53 12.63 8.44
C PHE A 14 -16.59 13.74 8.52
N LEU A 15 -16.18 15.00 8.41
CA LEU A 15 -17.08 16.16 8.48
C LEU A 15 -17.91 16.37 7.21
N THR A 16 -17.38 15.99 6.06
CA THR A 16 -17.97 16.34 4.75
C THR A 16 -18.69 15.19 4.05
N LYS A 17 -18.40 13.95 4.43
CA LYS A 17 -18.95 12.75 3.78
C LYS A 17 -20.45 12.56 4.01
N THR A 18 -21.08 11.84 3.10
CA THR A 18 -22.40 11.24 3.31
C THR A 18 -22.27 10.08 4.32
N SER A 19 -23.29 9.91 5.19
CA SER A 19 -23.31 8.85 6.21
C SER A 19 -23.02 7.46 5.60
N GLY A 20 -22.16 6.71 6.26
CA GLY A 20 -21.77 5.35 5.83
C GLY A 20 -20.63 5.28 4.83
N MET A 21 -20.18 6.40 4.25
CA MET A 21 -19.02 6.40 3.34
C MET A 21 -17.70 6.39 4.11
N PHE A 22 -16.73 5.64 3.59
CA PHE A 22 -15.35 5.62 4.08
C PHE A 22 -14.39 5.43 2.91
N VAL A 23 -13.11 5.68 3.14
CA VAL A 23 -12.06 5.51 2.13
C VAL A 23 -10.90 4.74 2.76
N THR A 24 -10.41 3.72 2.07
CA THR A 24 -9.13 3.08 2.40
C THR A 24 -8.01 3.81 1.66
N SER A 25 -6.86 3.98 2.30
CA SER A 25 -5.78 4.77 1.71
C SER A 25 -4.41 4.34 2.21
N ILE A 26 -3.44 4.41 1.31
CA ILE A 26 -2.00 4.40 1.64
C ILE A 26 -1.43 5.73 1.18
N ILE A 27 -0.80 6.47 2.10
CA ILE A 27 -0.10 7.72 1.79
C ILE A 27 1.34 7.58 2.23
N GLY A 28 2.26 7.95 1.37
CA GLY A 28 3.69 7.88 1.65
C GLY A 28 4.46 9.12 1.22
N ASN A 29 5.66 9.24 1.77
CA ASN A 29 6.65 10.24 1.41
C ASN A 29 7.97 9.53 1.11
N TYR A 30 8.53 9.78 -0.07
CA TYR A 30 9.79 9.21 -0.51
C TYR A 30 10.90 10.27 -0.52
N ASN A 31 12.00 9.96 0.14
CA ASN A 31 13.19 10.83 0.16
C ASN A 31 14.15 10.38 -0.95
N LEU A 32 14.25 11.19 -2.01
CA LEU A 32 15.09 10.91 -3.18
C LEU A 32 16.59 10.82 -2.84
N THR A 33 17.04 11.50 -1.77
CA THR A 33 18.46 11.50 -1.40
C THR A 33 18.86 10.28 -0.60
N SER A 34 18.02 9.88 0.37
CA SER A 34 18.31 8.73 1.25
C SER A 34 17.78 7.40 0.72
N GLY A 35 16.83 7.43 -0.24
CA GLY A 35 16.12 6.24 -0.70
C GLY A 35 15.11 5.69 0.32
N GLU A 36 14.83 6.42 1.40
CA GLU A 36 13.84 6.03 2.39
C GLU A 36 12.43 6.40 1.94
N ILE A 37 11.51 5.44 2.07
CA ILE A 37 10.08 5.69 2.00
C ILE A 37 9.45 5.53 3.38
N SER A 38 8.60 6.47 3.75
CA SER A 38 7.74 6.38 4.92
C SER A 38 6.28 6.43 4.49
N TRP A 39 5.42 5.57 5.07
CA TRP A 39 4.00 5.55 4.71
C TRP A 39 3.10 5.17 5.88
N VAL A 40 1.83 5.53 5.74
CA VAL A 40 0.72 5.11 6.59
C VAL A 40 -0.29 4.35 5.75
N ASN A 41 -0.81 3.26 6.30
CA ASN A 41 -1.93 2.50 5.74
C ASN A 41 -3.16 2.69 6.64
N ALA A 42 -4.24 3.20 6.07
CA ALA A 42 -5.53 3.41 6.73
C ALA A 42 -6.61 2.49 6.12
N GLY A 43 -6.72 1.28 6.66
CA GLY A 43 -7.73 0.30 6.29
C GLY A 43 -7.59 -0.29 4.89
N HIS A 44 -6.48 -0.07 4.20
CA HIS A 44 -6.24 -0.61 2.87
C HIS A 44 -5.61 -2.01 2.96
N GLN A 45 -5.55 -2.74 1.82
CA GLN A 45 -4.81 -3.99 1.69
C GLN A 45 -3.38 -3.85 2.24
N PRO A 46 -2.76 -4.94 2.73
CA PRO A 46 -1.38 -4.90 3.15
C PRO A 46 -0.46 -4.38 2.04
N ALA A 47 0.45 -3.50 2.39
CA ALA A 47 1.56 -3.20 1.50
C ALA A 47 2.57 -4.35 1.58
N LEU A 48 3.08 -4.80 0.43
CA LEU A 48 4.08 -5.85 0.35
C LEU A 48 5.45 -5.23 0.12
N VAL A 49 6.41 -5.61 0.93
CA VAL A 49 7.82 -5.25 0.73
C VAL A 49 8.59 -6.49 0.32
N ARG A 50 9.24 -6.42 -0.84
CA ARG A 50 10.06 -7.51 -1.37
C ARG A 50 11.53 -7.16 -1.24
N ASP A 51 12.31 -8.06 -0.66
CA ASP A 51 13.76 -7.94 -0.59
C ASP A 51 14.45 -8.37 -1.90
N LYS A 52 15.76 -8.17 -1.96
CA LYS A 52 16.60 -8.59 -3.10
C LYS A 52 16.64 -10.11 -3.34
N ASN A 53 16.24 -10.91 -2.36
CA ASN A 53 16.20 -12.37 -2.48
C ASN A 53 14.83 -12.87 -2.93
N GLY A 54 13.85 -11.96 -3.10
CA GLY A 54 12.48 -12.30 -3.50
C GLY A 54 11.55 -12.65 -2.34
N ASN A 55 11.98 -12.47 -1.09
CA ASN A 55 11.12 -12.68 0.07
C ASN A 55 10.22 -11.48 0.30
N PHE A 56 8.99 -11.75 0.72
CA PHE A 56 8.02 -10.71 1.03
C PHE A 56 7.81 -10.53 2.53
N GLU A 57 7.68 -9.28 2.94
CA GLU A 57 7.17 -8.85 4.23
C GLU A 57 5.84 -8.11 4.02
N GLU A 58 4.84 -8.42 4.83
CA GLU A 58 3.52 -7.81 4.78
C GLU A 58 3.40 -6.70 5.82
N TYR A 59 2.96 -5.53 5.39
CA TYR A 59 2.70 -4.38 6.25
C TYR A 59 1.19 -4.13 6.33
N GLU A 60 0.57 -4.77 7.28
CA GLU A 60 -0.85 -4.65 7.59
C GLU A 60 -1.26 -3.22 7.97
N SER A 61 -2.51 -2.88 7.69
CA SER A 61 -3.10 -1.64 8.20
C SER A 61 -3.26 -1.72 9.72
N LYS A 62 -2.76 -0.69 10.41
CA LYS A 62 -2.91 -0.51 11.87
C LYS A 62 -3.91 0.60 12.22
N SER A 63 -4.55 1.18 11.22
CA SER A 63 -5.48 2.29 11.37
C SER A 63 -6.79 1.97 10.64
N PRO A 64 -7.93 2.45 11.15
CA PRO A 64 -9.20 2.27 10.45
C PRO A 64 -9.22 3.04 9.13
N PRO A 65 -10.12 2.69 8.19
CA PRO A 65 -10.38 3.49 7.01
C PRO A 65 -10.72 4.93 7.36
N LEU A 66 -10.40 5.85 6.43
CA LEU A 66 -10.69 7.27 6.61
C LEU A 66 -12.20 7.53 6.66
N GLY A 67 -12.59 8.45 7.52
CA GLY A 67 -13.99 8.85 7.68
C GLY A 67 -14.82 7.94 8.57
N VAL A 68 -14.29 6.86 9.12
CA VAL A 68 -15.03 5.96 10.03
C VAL A 68 -15.18 6.60 11.41
N ILE A 69 -14.09 7.11 11.96
CA ILE A 69 -14.05 7.77 13.28
C ILE A 69 -13.20 9.04 13.23
N VAL A 70 -13.58 10.03 14.05
CA VAL A 70 -12.72 11.21 14.25
C VAL A 70 -11.47 10.81 15.02
N GLN A 71 -10.32 11.18 14.51
CA GLN A 71 -9.05 11.01 15.21
C GLN A 71 -8.71 12.26 16.03
N LYS A 72 -8.17 12.04 17.22
CA LYS A 72 -7.83 13.14 18.14
C LYS A 72 -6.41 13.67 17.95
N ALA A 73 -5.54 12.86 17.37
CA ALA A 73 -4.15 13.22 17.13
C ALA A 73 -3.56 12.44 15.94
N LYS A 74 -2.54 13.00 15.29
CA LYS A 74 -1.80 12.34 14.21
C LYS A 74 -1.09 11.06 14.66
N SER A 75 -0.74 10.95 15.93
CA SER A 75 -0.16 9.74 16.53
C SER A 75 -1.10 8.52 16.51
N SER A 76 -2.36 8.70 16.11
CA SER A 76 -3.28 7.59 15.82
C SER A 76 -2.90 6.82 14.56
N TYR A 77 -2.00 7.37 13.74
CA TYR A 77 -1.52 6.77 12.49
C TYR A 77 -0.08 6.31 12.64
N SER A 78 0.13 4.98 12.52
CA SER A 78 1.46 4.38 12.61
C SER A 78 2.21 4.55 11.28
N ILE A 79 3.40 5.14 11.33
CA ILE A 79 4.27 5.29 10.17
C ILE A 79 5.15 4.05 10.03
N ASN A 80 5.14 3.44 8.84
CA ASN A 80 6.11 2.44 8.42
C ASN A 80 7.27 3.13 7.69
N ARG A 81 8.47 2.56 7.76
CA ARG A 81 9.67 3.07 7.07
C ARG A 81 10.51 1.93 6.55
N ILE A 82 10.95 2.05 5.30
CA ILE A 82 11.95 1.16 4.70
C ILE A 82 12.88 1.96 3.79
N ASN A 83 14.01 1.36 3.44
CA ASN A 83 14.88 1.90 2.39
C ASN A 83 14.66 1.10 1.08
N LEU A 84 14.36 1.80 -0.03
CA LEU A 84 14.10 1.20 -1.33
C LEU A 84 15.37 0.85 -2.11
N ASN A 85 16.57 1.21 -1.64
CA ASN A 85 17.82 0.85 -2.33
C ASN A 85 18.05 -0.68 -2.41
N SER A 86 17.44 -1.43 -1.49
CA SER A 86 17.53 -2.90 -1.44
C SER A 86 16.18 -3.61 -1.36
N ASN A 87 15.08 -2.85 -1.39
CA ASN A 87 13.73 -3.36 -1.28
C ASN A 87 12.83 -2.74 -2.34
N ARG A 88 11.70 -3.37 -2.59
CA ARG A 88 10.61 -2.82 -3.42
C ARG A 88 9.32 -2.83 -2.64
N LEU A 89 8.59 -1.74 -2.70
CA LEU A 89 7.26 -1.61 -2.09
C LEU A 89 6.18 -1.78 -3.15
N TYR A 90 5.21 -2.64 -2.87
CA TYR A 90 4.04 -2.86 -3.70
C TYR A 90 2.78 -2.51 -2.90
N ALA A 91 1.99 -1.59 -3.45
CA ALA A 91 0.66 -1.26 -2.98
C ALA A 91 -0.32 -1.51 -4.13
N PHE A 92 -1.42 -2.19 -3.86
CA PHE A 92 -2.39 -2.60 -4.87
C PHE A 92 -3.79 -2.62 -4.27
N THR A 93 -4.79 -2.52 -5.12
CA THR A 93 -6.20 -2.63 -4.72
C THR A 93 -6.61 -4.10 -4.60
N ASP A 94 -7.77 -4.32 -4.00
CA ASP A 94 -8.41 -5.64 -3.87
C ASP A 94 -8.62 -6.36 -5.21
N GLY A 95 -8.73 -5.63 -6.32
CA GLY A 95 -8.81 -6.20 -7.65
C GLY A 95 -7.69 -7.21 -7.99
N LEU A 96 -6.48 -7.04 -7.43
CA LEU A 96 -5.44 -8.04 -7.59
C LEU A 96 -5.69 -9.28 -6.72
N SER A 97 -5.95 -9.09 -5.44
CA SER A 97 -6.13 -10.21 -4.49
C SER A 97 -7.44 -10.98 -4.68
N GLU A 98 -8.46 -10.32 -5.23
CA GLU A 98 -9.77 -10.91 -5.58
C GLU A 98 -9.80 -11.48 -7.00
N SER A 99 -8.70 -11.36 -7.78
CA SER A 99 -8.60 -12.04 -9.08
C SER A 99 -8.76 -13.54 -8.91
N LEU A 100 -9.41 -14.19 -9.87
CA LEU A 100 -9.70 -15.61 -9.81
C LEU A 100 -8.56 -16.43 -10.45
N ASP A 101 -8.25 -17.55 -9.83
CA ASP A 101 -7.34 -18.56 -10.39
C ASP A 101 -8.05 -19.51 -11.38
N GLU A 102 -7.34 -20.53 -11.86
CA GLU A 102 -7.87 -21.53 -12.80
C GLU A 102 -9.03 -22.35 -12.22
N ASN A 103 -9.18 -22.39 -10.90
CA ASN A 103 -10.26 -23.09 -10.18
C ASN A 103 -11.43 -22.16 -9.84
N ASN A 104 -11.38 -20.90 -10.27
CA ASN A 104 -12.39 -19.89 -9.97
C ASN A 104 -12.40 -19.49 -8.48
N GLU A 105 -11.24 -19.58 -7.81
CA GLU A 105 -11.03 -19.16 -6.43
C GLU A 105 -10.16 -17.88 -6.40
N GLU A 106 -10.43 -16.97 -5.44
CA GLU A 106 -9.64 -15.76 -5.26
C GLU A 106 -8.19 -16.11 -4.92
N ILE A 107 -7.23 -15.45 -5.60
CA ILE A 107 -5.80 -15.73 -5.41
C ILE A 107 -5.28 -15.26 -4.05
N GLY A 108 -5.94 -14.29 -3.43
CA GLY A 108 -5.54 -13.72 -2.14
C GLY A 108 -4.17 -13.04 -2.15
N ILE A 109 -3.65 -12.75 -0.97
CA ILE A 109 -2.32 -12.11 -0.83
C ILE A 109 -1.20 -13.04 -1.31
N GLU A 110 -1.28 -14.34 -1.05
CA GLU A 110 -0.27 -15.31 -1.51
C GLU A 110 -0.21 -15.43 -3.04
N GLY A 111 -1.36 -15.41 -3.71
CA GLY A 111 -1.42 -15.35 -5.17
C GLY A 111 -0.89 -14.03 -5.71
N SER A 112 -1.18 -12.92 -5.05
CA SER A 112 -0.65 -11.60 -5.40
C SER A 112 0.88 -11.57 -5.36
N LYS A 113 1.51 -12.17 -4.35
CA LYS A 113 2.98 -12.34 -4.28
C LYS A 113 3.53 -13.14 -5.46
N LYS A 114 2.83 -14.21 -5.87
CA LYS A 114 3.23 -15.02 -7.04
C LYS A 114 3.13 -14.21 -8.33
N VAL A 115 2.05 -13.45 -8.51
CA VAL A 115 1.86 -12.56 -9.67
C VAL A 115 2.98 -11.52 -9.72
N ILE A 116 3.31 -10.89 -8.59
CA ILE A 116 4.40 -9.92 -8.48
C ILE A 116 5.74 -10.58 -8.85
N ASN A 117 6.05 -11.74 -8.30
CA ASN A 117 7.31 -12.43 -8.59
C ASN A 117 7.44 -12.85 -10.06
N ASN A 118 6.35 -13.22 -10.71
CA ASN A 118 6.37 -13.67 -12.10
C ASN A 118 6.49 -12.51 -13.10
N ASN A 119 5.93 -11.34 -12.78
CA ASN A 119 5.85 -10.22 -13.71
C ASN A 119 6.93 -9.16 -13.49
N PHE A 120 7.51 -9.09 -12.29
CA PHE A 120 8.54 -8.10 -11.96
C PHE A 120 9.84 -8.82 -11.65
N SER A 121 10.78 -8.80 -12.63
CA SER A 121 12.03 -9.54 -12.54
C SER A 121 12.86 -9.17 -11.31
N ASN A 122 13.63 -10.17 -10.83
CA ASN A 122 14.54 -10.03 -9.69
C ASN A 122 15.79 -9.19 -9.99
N ASN A 123 15.96 -8.66 -11.21
CA ASN A 123 17.11 -7.86 -11.59
C ASN A 123 17.03 -6.47 -10.95
N ILE A 124 17.49 -6.39 -9.70
CA ILE A 124 17.75 -5.14 -8.98
C ILE A 124 18.87 -4.32 -9.66
N ASN A 125 19.54 -4.89 -10.68
CA ASN A 125 20.66 -4.28 -11.40
C ASN A 125 20.26 -3.32 -12.52
N ASP A 126 18.98 -3.17 -12.83
CA ASP A 126 18.53 -2.09 -13.71
C ASP A 126 18.51 -0.79 -12.91
N GLU A 127 19.52 0.04 -13.11
CA GLU A 127 19.72 1.32 -12.43
C GLU A 127 18.52 2.28 -12.54
N LEU A 128 17.63 2.05 -13.49
CA LEU A 128 16.39 2.82 -13.70
C LEU A 128 15.23 2.39 -12.78
N ASP A 129 15.31 1.22 -12.14
CA ASP A 129 14.17 0.61 -11.44
C ASP A 129 14.25 0.65 -9.91
N ASN A 130 15.30 1.28 -9.36
CA ASN A 130 15.56 1.31 -7.92
C ASN A 130 14.52 2.11 -7.11
N HIS A 131 13.58 2.79 -7.78
CA HIS A 131 12.64 3.72 -7.14
C HIS A 131 11.19 3.52 -7.59
N THR A 132 10.83 2.33 -8.04
CA THR A 132 9.46 2.09 -8.53
C THR A 132 8.53 1.75 -7.37
N VAL A 133 7.60 2.63 -7.09
CA VAL A 133 6.36 2.31 -6.39
C VAL A 133 5.38 1.85 -7.46
N LEU A 134 5.06 0.55 -7.48
CA LEU A 134 4.10 0.02 -8.42
C LEU A 134 2.71 0.05 -7.79
N ILE A 135 1.83 0.84 -8.38
CA ILE A 135 0.40 0.83 -8.08
C ILE A 135 -0.26 -0.01 -9.17
N ILE A 136 -0.64 -1.24 -8.85
CA ILE A 136 -1.44 -2.06 -9.74
C ILE A 136 -2.91 -1.67 -9.50
N ARG A 137 -3.52 -1.09 -10.51
CA ARG A 137 -4.95 -0.80 -10.53
C ARG A 137 -5.60 -1.64 -11.62
N GLU A 138 -6.53 -2.51 -11.25
CA GLU A 138 -7.50 -3.03 -12.20
C GLU A 138 -8.62 -1.99 -12.33
N ASP A 139 -8.84 -1.52 -13.55
CA ASP A 139 -10.09 -0.87 -13.86
C ASP A 139 -11.15 -1.97 -13.97
N PRO A 140 -12.29 -1.84 -13.30
CA PRO A 140 -13.37 -2.79 -13.49
C PRO A 140 -13.71 -2.83 -14.98
N ILE A 141 -13.70 -4.03 -15.56
CA ILE A 141 -14.19 -4.22 -16.93
C ILE A 141 -15.68 -3.91 -16.88
N ILE A 142 -16.02 -2.76 -17.41
CA ILE A 142 -17.41 -2.34 -17.58
C ILE A 142 -18.02 -3.10 -18.76
#